data_41e3313ea8a931a40515a118087388ce
#
_entry.id   41e3313ea8a931a40515a118087388ce
#
_cell.length_a   1.000
_cell.length_b   1.000
_cell.length_c   1.000
_cell.angle_alpha   90.00
_cell.angle_beta   90.00
_cell.angle_gamma   90.00
#
_symmetry.space_group_name_H-M   'P 1'
#
loop_
_entity.id
_entity.type
_entity.pdbx_description
1 polymer ?
#
loop_
_entity_poly.entity_id
_entity_poly.type
_entity_poly.pdbx_seq_one_letter_code
_entity_poly.pdbx_strand_id
1 'polypeptide(L)'
;MSTFNTKDGTEIFYKDWGTGQPIVFHHGWPLSADDWDNQMLFFLDKGYRVIAHDRRGHGRSTQTATGNEMDTYAXXXYAADVAALVAHLDLKNAVHIGHSTGGGEVARYVARYGGEGRVAKAVLIGAVPPIMLKTDSNPGGLPIEVFDGFRAALVANRAQFYRDVPAGPFYGFNREGAKVSQGAVDNWWRQGMMGGAKAHYDCIEAFSETDFTEDLKKIDVPVLIMHGD
;
A
#
# COMPACT_ATOMS: atom_id res chain seq x y z
N MET A 1 -3.12 -17.38 -12.69
CA MET A 1 -2.88 -16.30 -11.73
C MET A 1 -2.95 -16.90 -10.34
N SER A 2 -2.06 -16.46 -9.44
CA SER A 2 -2.08 -17.01 -8.08
C SER A 2 -3.02 -16.18 -7.22
N THR A 3 -3.96 -16.86 -6.58
CA THR A 3 -4.90 -16.23 -5.63
C THR A 3 -5.04 -17.15 -4.42
N PHE A 4 -5.49 -16.58 -3.31
CA PHE A 4 -5.93 -17.34 -2.15
C PHE A 4 -7.13 -16.65 -1.51
N ASN A 5 -7.89 -17.38 -0.72
CA ASN A 5 -9.06 -16.84 -0.05
C ASN A 5 -8.76 -16.59 1.41
N THR A 6 -9.08 -15.40 1.89
CA THR A 6 -9.04 -15.04 3.30
C THR A 6 -10.21 -15.71 4.03
N LYS A 7 -10.22 -15.63 5.37
CA LYS A 7 -11.27 -16.24 6.19
C LYS A 7 -12.67 -15.69 5.89
N ASP A 8 -12.75 -14.43 5.47
CA ASP A 8 -14.03 -13.79 5.14
C ASP A 8 -14.45 -14.02 3.69
N GLY A 9 -13.68 -14.82 2.94
CA GLY A 9 -14.00 -15.16 1.55
C GLY A 9 -13.45 -14.18 0.52
N THR A 10 -12.71 -13.16 0.94
CA THR A 10 -12.09 -12.23 0.00
C THR A 10 -10.97 -12.95 -0.75
N GLU A 11 -11.02 -12.96 -2.07
CA GLU A 11 -9.93 -13.51 -2.88
C GLU A 11 -8.86 -12.45 -3.09
N ILE A 12 -7.61 -12.79 -2.72
CA ILE A 12 -6.45 -11.91 -2.83
C ILE A 12 -5.53 -12.44 -3.93
N PHE A 13 -5.25 -11.61 -4.92
CA PHE A 13 -4.26 -11.91 -5.97
C PHE A 13 -2.85 -11.63 -5.43
N TYR A 14 -1.89 -12.49 -5.82
CA TYR A 14 -0.49 -12.24 -5.48
C TYR A 14 0.44 -12.76 -6.57
N LYS A 15 1.65 -12.19 -6.59
CA LYS A 15 2.81 -12.66 -7.35
C LYS A 15 3.79 -13.27 -6.36
N ASP A 16 4.48 -14.34 -6.75
CA ASP A 16 5.45 -15.03 -5.89
C ASP A 16 6.51 -15.65 -6.80
N TRP A 17 7.71 -15.10 -6.80
CA TRP A 17 8.79 -15.52 -7.69
C TRP A 17 10.07 -15.75 -6.90
N GLY A 18 10.81 -16.81 -7.24
CA GLY A 18 12.10 -17.12 -6.63
C GLY A 18 11.98 -17.97 -5.37
N THR A 19 13.11 -18.22 -4.71
CA THR A 19 13.18 -19.17 -3.59
C THR A 19 14.06 -18.71 -2.41
N GLY A 20 14.67 -17.55 -2.49
CA GLY A 20 15.58 -17.04 -1.45
C GLY A 20 14.82 -16.42 -0.26
N GLN A 21 15.52 -15.56 0.48
CA GLN A 21 14.89 -14.84 1.60
C GLN A 21 13.70 -14.02 1.06
N PRO A 22 12.53 -14.12 1.69
CA PRO A 22 11.35 -13.44 1.18
C PRO A 22 11.42 -11.92 1.35
N ILE A 23 11.01 -11.19 0.30
CA ILE A 23 10.71 -9.76 0.36
C ILE A 23 9.25 -9.62 -0.07
N VAL A 24 8.44 -9.01 0.80
CA VAL A 24 7.01 -8.79 0.55
C VAL A 24 6.78 -7.30 0.30
N PHE A 25 6.21 -6.98 -0.85
CA PHE A 25 5.99 -5.59 -1.29
C PHE A 25 4.52 -5.21 -1.14
N HIS A 26 4.29 -4.02 -0.60
CA HIS A 26 2.95 -3.49 -0.27
C HIS A 26 2.74 -2.18 -1.02
N HIS A 27 1.79 -2.18 -1.94
CA HIS A 27 1.57 -1.04 -2.84
C HIS A 27 0.83 0.12 -2.16
N GLY A 28 0.97 1.32 -2.74
CA GLY A 28 0.25 2.51 -2.33
C GLY A 28 -1.16 2.57 -2.93
N TRP A 29 -1.95 3.54 -2.49
CA TRP A 29 -3.26 3.83 -3.06
C TRP A 29 -3.08 4.59 -4.38
N PRO A 30 -3.86 4.31 -5.40
CA PRO A 30 -4.85 3.24 -5.64
C PRO A 30 -4.25 2.11 -6.50
N LEU A 31 -3.01 1.77 -6.27
CA LEU A 31 -2.17 0.95 -7.14
C LEU A 31 -2.43 -0.55 -6.95
N SER A 32 -1.47 -1.37 -7.35
CA SER A 32 -1.55 -2.83 -7.31
C SER A 32 -0.14 -3.40 -7.17
N ALA A 33 -0.02 -4.72 -7.12
CA ALA A 33 1.27 -5.41 -7.12
C ALA A 33 2.16 -5.02 -8.32
N ASP A 34 1.53 -4.56 -9.41
CA ASP A 34 2.28 -4.19 -10.63
C ASP A 34 3.18 -2.98 -10.43
N ASP A 35 2.90 -2.17 -9.40
CA ASP A 35 3.74 -1.01 -9.08
C ASP A 35 5.17 -1.43 -8.69
N TRP A 36 5.32 -2.66 -8.23
CA TRP A 36 6.58 -3.18 -7.73
C TRP A 36 7.36 -4.05 -8.75
N ASP A 37 6.88 -4.17 -9.99
CA ASP A 37 7.47 -5.10 -10.96
C ASP A 37 8.98 -4.87 -11.14
N ASN A 38 9.40 -3.61 -11.26
CA ASN A 38 10.82 -3.30 -11.47
C ASN A 38 11.67 -3.71 -10.26
N GLN A 39 11.19 -3.41 -9.05
CA GLN A 39 11.89 -3.78 -7.82
C GLN A 39 11.89 -5.29 -7.61
N MET A 40 10.76 -5.95 -7.93
CA MET A 40 10.68 -7.40 -7.85
C MET A 40 11.70 -8.06 -8.77
N LEU A 41 11.80 -7.61 -10.03
CA LEU A 41 12.78 -8.14 -10.98
C LEU A 41 14.21 -7.90 -10.51
N PHE A 42 14.48 -6.71 -9.95
CA PHE A 42 15.81 -6.38 -9.42
C PHE A 42 16.21 -7.35 -8.30
N PHE A 43 15.32 -7.55 -7.30
CA PHE A 43 15.65 -8.41 -6.17
C PHE A 43 15.61 -9.90 -6.53
N LEU A 44 14.77 -10.30 -7.48
CA LEU A 44 14.75 -11.65 -7.99
C LEU A 44 16.12 -12.02 -8.61
N ASP A 45 16.69 -11.08 -9.38
CA ASP A 45 18.03 -11.25 -9.98
C ASP A 45 19.12 -11.41 -8.90
N LYS A 46 18.90 -10.87 -7.71
CA LYS A 46 19.83 -10.98 -6.58
C LYS A 46 19.58 -12.21 -5.71
N GLY A 47 18.68 -13.10 -6.14
CA GLY A 47 18.43 -14.37 -5.47
C GLY A 47 17.42 -14.34 -4.34
N TYR A 48 16.62 -13.27 -4.25
CA TYR A 48 15.54 -13.21 -3.25
C TYR A 48 14.27 -13.85 -3.78
N ARG A 49 13.42 -14.33 -2.87
CA ARG A 49 12.03 -14.65 -3.19
C ARG A 49 11.22 -13.36 -3.05
N VAL A 50 10.52 -12.96 -4.11
CA VAL A 50 9.82 -11.68 -4.15
C VAL A 50 8.31 -11.91 -4.26
N ILE A 51 7.57 -11.30 -3.35
CA ILE A 51 6.12 -11.45 -3.24
C ILE A 51 5.49 -10.06 -3.28
N ALA A 52 4.40 -9.90 -4.02
CA ALA A 52 3.58 -8.68 -3.99
C ALA A 52 2.12 -9.09 -4.15
N HIS A 53 1.22 -8.40 -3.46
CA HIS A 53 -0.20 -8.72 -3.54
C HIS A 53 -0.99 -7.48 -3.94
N ASP A 54 -2.16 -7.70 -4.52
CA ASP A 54 -3.15 -6.63 -4.70
C ASP A 54 -4.01 -6.61 -3.43
N ARG A 55 -4.03 -5.47 -2.72
CA ARG A 55 -4.86 -5.29 -1.52
C ARG A 55 -6.33 -5.51 -1.87
N ARG A 56 -7.15 -5.99 -0.92
CA ARG A 56 -8.60 -6.07 -1.16
C ARG A 56 -9.12 -4.74 -1.72
N GLY A 57 -10.05 -4.79 -2.65
CA GLY A 57 -10.59 -3.62 -3.31
C GLY A 57 -9.69 -3.01 -4.39
N HIS A 58 -8.47 -3.53 -4.56
CA HIS A 58 -7.49 -3.00 -5.51
C HIS A 58 -7.11 -4.07 -6.54
N GLY A 59 -6.70 -3.62 -7.70
CA GLY A 59 -6.15 -4.50 -8.75
C GLY A 59 -7.05 -5.68 -9.09
N ARG A 60 -6.48 -6.88 -9.01
CA ARG A 60 -7.14 -8.14 -9.37
C ARG A 60 -7.80 -8.85 -8.18
N SER A 61 -7.63 -8.31 -6.97
CA SER A 61 -8.28 -8.85 -5.78
C SER A 61 -9.77 -8.50 -5.76
N THR A 62 -10.56 -9.22 -4.96
CA THR A 62 -12.00 -8.98 -4.85
C THR A 62 -12.27 -7.49 -4.59
N GLN A 63 -13.16 -6.90 -5.40
CA GLN A 63 -13.61 -5.53 -5.22
C GLN A 63 -14.71 -5.53 -4.15
N THR A 64 -14.28 -5.49 -2.90
CA THR A 64 -15.18 -5.58 -1.75
C THR A 64 -16.01 -4.29 -1.62
N ALA A 65 -17.28 -4.46 -1.22
CA ALA A 65 -18.18 -3.32 -0.94
C ALA A 65 -17.91 -2.71 0.45
N THR A 66 -17.28 -3.48 1.34
CA THR A 66 -16.96 -3.08 2.72
C THR A 66 -15.54 -3.53 3.06
N GLY A 67 -15.04 -3.06 4.20
CA GLY A 67 -13.71 -3.45 4.69
C GLY A 67 -12.60 -2.54 4.23
N ASN A 68 -12.95 -1.42 3.59
CA ASN A 68 -11.97 -0.42 3.13
C ASN A 68 -12.14 0.92 3.85
N GLU A 69 -13.15 1.02 4.70
CA GLU A 69 -13.49 2.23 5.45
C GLU A 69 -12.95 2.16 6.89
N MET A 70 -12.90 3.32 7.54
CA MET A 70 -12.39 3.44 8.91
C MET A 70 -13.23 2.67 9.92
N ASP A 71 -14.53 2.65 9.74
CA ASP A 71 -15.47 1.99 10.68
C ASP A 71 -15.19 0.50 10.84
N THR A 72 -14.67 -0.13 9.79
CA THR A 72 -14.26 -1.55 9.84
C THR A 72 -12.76 -1.70 10.09
N TYR A 73 -12.09 -0.61 10.40
CA TYR A 73 -10.64 -0.59 10.63
C TYR A 73 -9.87 -1.22 9.46
N ALA A 74 -10.01 -0.61 8.32
CA ALA A 74 -9.37 -1.11 7.08
C ALA A 74 -7.91 -1.54 7.25
N UNK A 75 -7.32 -0.97 7.97
CA UNK A 75 -5.98 -1.32 8.30
C UNK A 75 -5.95 -2.63 9.05
N UNK A 76 -6.94 -2.94 9.63
CA UNK A 76 -7.01 -4.16 10.27
C UNK A 76 -7.28 -5.27 9.31
N UNK A 77 -8.06 -4.91 8.36
CA UNK A 77 -8.26 -5.81 7.28
C UNK A 77 -7.07 -6.03 6.44
N TYR A 78 -6.46 -4.95 6.10
CA TYR A 78 -5.27 -5.08 5.26
C TYR A 78 -4.17 -5.89 5.97
N ALA A 79 -3.84 -5.54 7.18
CA ALA A 79 -2.81 -6.27 7.93
C ALA A 79 -3.17 -7.75 8.18
N ALA A 80 -4.46 -8.03 8.38
CA ALA A 80 -4.92 -9.42 8.55
C ALA A 80 -4.83 -10.20 7.23
N ASP A 81 -5.10 -9.54 6.09
CA ASP A 81 -4.93 -10.17 4.77
C ASP A 81 -3.45 -10.50 4.53
N VAL A 82 -2.56 -9.59 4.90
CA VAL A 82 -1.10 -9.85 4.83
C VAL A 82 -0.74 -11.03 5.73
N ALA A 83 -1.26 -11.08 6.96
CA ALA A 83 -1.00 -12.20 7.86
C ALA A 83 -1.48 -13.52 7.27
N ALA A 84 -2.64 -13.50 6.62
CA ALA A 84 -3.18 -14.69 5.94
C ALA A 84 -2.29 -15.10 4.75
N LEU A 85 -1.81 -14.12 3.95
CA LEU A 85 -0.89 -14.41 2.84
C LEU A 85 0.43 -14.99 3.34
N VAL A 86 1.01 -14.39 4.38
CA VAL A 86 2.27 -14.86 4.99
C VAL A 86 2.12 -16.29 5.51
N ALA A 87 0.98 -16.59 6.14
CA ALA A 87 0.67 -17.94 6.62
C ALA A 87 0.45 -18.91 5.44
N HIS A 88 -0.30 -18.49 4.42
CA HIS A 88 -0.57 -19.31 3.23
C HIS A 88 0.71 -19.75 2.50
N LEU A 89 1.69 -18.84 2.43
CA LEU A 89 2.97 -19.10 1.76
C LEU A 89 4.04 -19.61 2.73
N ASP A 90 3.71 -19.77 4.00
CA ASP A 90 4.61 -20.12 5.13
C ASP A 90 5.90 -19.28 5.12
N LEU A 91 5.76 -17.97 4.94
CA LEU A 91 6.91 -17.07 4.91
C LEU A 91 7.49 -16.90 6.31
N LYS A 92 8.81 -16.91 6.39
CA LYS A 92 9.57 -16.68 7.63
C LYS A 92 10.73 -15.76 7.32
N ASN A 93 11.10 -14.96 8.32
CA ASN A 93 12.26 -14.07 8.22
C ASN A 93 12.14 -13.12 7.02
N ALA A 94 10.93 -12.64 6.73
CA ALA A 94 10.65 -11.82 5.54
C ALA A 94 11.00 -10.35 5.78
N VAL A 95 11.42 -9.68 4.72
CA VAL A 95 11.55 -8.22 4.70
C VAL A 95 10.25 -7.66 4.12
N HIS A 96 9.59 -6.74 4.83
CA HIS A 96 8.36 -6.11 4.34
C HIS A 96 8.66 -4.69 3.89
N ILE A 97 8.30 -4.36 2.65
CA ILE A 97 8.58 -3.04 2.05
C ILE A 97 7.25 -2.41 1.64
N GLY A 98 6.92 -1.26 2.22
CA GLY A 98 5.66 -0.59 1.93
C GLY A 98 5.82 0.85 1.48
N HIS A 99 5.08 1.22 0.45
CA HIS A 99 5.04 2.59 -0.08
C HIS A 99 3.71 3.23 0.29
N SER A 100 3.75 4.45 0.81
CA SER A 100 2.55 5.25 1.08
C SER A 100 1.57 4.49 2.01
N THR A 101 0.33 4.22 1.57
CA THR A 101 -0.66 3.39 2.28
C THR A 101 -0.10 2.00 2.61
N GLY A 102 0.71 1.44 1.69
CA GLY A 102 1.39 0.16 1.93
C GLY A 102 2.34 0.22 3.12
N GLY A 103 2.94 1.40 3.38
CA GLY A 103 3.76 1.59 4.59
C GLY A 103 2.93 1.51 5.86
N GLY A 104 1.71 2.04 5.83
CA GLY A 104 0.78 1.89 6.95
C GLY A 104 0.39 0.42 7.17
N GLU A 105 0.14 -0.30 6.07
CA GLU A 105 -0.14 -1.73 6.12
C GLU A 105 1.02 -2.50 6.75
N VAL A 106 2.28 -2.20 6.34
CA VAL A 106 3.48 -2.82 6.91
C VAL A 106 3.59 -2.50 8.41
N ALA A 107 3.45 -1.22 8.79
CA ALA A 107 3.57 -0.82 10.19
C ALA A 107 2.59 -1.60 11.06
N ARG A 108 1.33 -1.68 10.65
CA ARG A 108 0.29 -2.40 11.39
C ARG A 108 0.52 -3.91 11.37
N TYR A 109 0.93 -4.46 10.22
CA TYR A 109 1.21 -5.90 10.12
C TYR A 109 2.36 -6.29 11.06
N VAL A 110 3.47 -5.57 11.02
CA VAL A 110 4.64 -5.89 11.87
C VAL A 110 4.26 -5.78 13.34
N ALA A 111 3.54 -4.71 13.72
CA ALA A 111 3.14 -4.46 15.10
C ALA A 111 2.21 -5.53 15.67
N ARG A 112 1.37 -6.13 14.83
CA ARG A 112 0.30 -7.03 15.31
C ARG A 112 0.53 -8.50 14.99
N TYR A 113 1.27 -8.79 13.92
CA TYR A 113 1.42 -10.15 13.40
C TYR A 113 2.88 -10.54 13.14
N GLY A 114 3.83 -9.65 13.41
CA GLY A 114 5.25 -9.85 13.06
C GLY A 114 6.00 -10.87 13.90
N GLY A 115 5.37 -11.42 14.93
CA GLY A 115 6.01 -12.37 15.83
C GLY A 115 6.35 -13.71 15.19
N GLU A 116 6.90 -14.62 16.01
CA GLU A 116 7.22 -16.01 15.64
C GLU A 116 8.20 -16.11 14.45
N GLY A 117 9.11 -15.13 14.32
CA GLY A 117 10.13 -15.15 13.25
C GLY A 117 9.57 -14.89 11.87
N ARG A 118 8.38 -14.33 11.76
CA ARG A 118 7.78 -14.01 10.45
C ARG A 118 8.47 -12.83 9.77
N VAL A 119 8.88 -11.81 10.54
CA VAL A 119 9.44 -10.57 10.00
C VAL A 119 10.90 -10.42 10.43
N ALA A 120 11.79 -10.14 9.47
CA ALA A 120 13.18 -9.82 9.73
C ALA A 120 13.41 -8.31 9.81
N LYS A 121 12.80 -7.56 8.90
CA LYS A 121 13.02 -6.10 8.76
C LYS A 121 11.81 -5.46 8.09
N ALA A 122 11.69 -4.13 8.26
CA ALA A 122 10.67 -3.35 7.56
C ALA A 122 11.31 -2.16 6.83
N VAL A 123 10.72 -1.78 5.70
CA VAL A 123 11.12 -0.58 4.94
C VAL A 123 9.85 0.24 4.66
N LEU A 124 9.86 1.50 5.07
CA LEU A 124 8.72 2.41 4.91
C LEU A 124 9.14 3.54 3.98
N ILE A 125 8.48 3.65 2.82
CA ILE A 125 8.86 4.59 1.75
C ILE A 125 7.72 5.59 1.57
N GLY A 126 7.96 6.88 1.85
CA GLY A 126 6.94 7.92 1.75
C GLY A 126 5.64 7.50 2.41
N ALA A 127 5.75 6.87 3.58
CA ALA A 127 4.67 6.13 4.22
C ALA A 127 3.71 7.05 4.99
N VAL A 128 2.46 6.62 5.14
CA VAL A 128 1.42 7.40 5.81
C VAL A 128 1.57 7.50 7.34
N PRO A 129 2.19 6.53 8.06
CA PRO A 129 2.36 6.71 9.50
C PRO A 129 3.24 7.91 9.86
N PRO A 130 3.04 8.54 11.04
CA PRO A 130 2.08 8.11 12.08
C PRO A 130 0.63 8.46 11.78
N ILE A 131 0.33 9.56 11.12
CA ILE A 131 -1.00 9.98 10.68
C ILE A 131 -0.85 11.13 9.68
N MET A 132 -1.61 11.10 8.60
CA MET A 132 -1.55 12.17 7.59
C MET A 132 -2.41 13.38 7.96
N LEU A 133 -3.56 13.13 8.60
CA LEU A 133 -4.52 14.18 8.91
C LEU A 133 -3.95 15.14 9.96
N LYS A 134 -4.22 16.43 9.79
CA LYS A 134 -3.92 17.46 10.77
C LYS A 134 -4.83 17.29 11.99
N THR A 135 -4.23 17.11 13.15
CA THR A 135 -4.93 16.96 14.43
C THR A 135 -4.17 17.75 15.49
N ASP A 136 -4.70 17.81 16.71
CA ASP A 136 -3.98 18.41 17.83
C ASP A 136 -2.64 17.69 18.09
N SER A 137 -2.61 16.37 17.88
CA SER A 137 -1.38 15.59 18.05
C SER A 137 -0.48 15.59 16.81
N ASN A 138 -0.99 16.07 15.66
CA ASN A 138 -0.23 16.17 14.40
C ASN A 138 -0.49 17.55 13.76
N PRO A 139 -0.01 18.64 14.35
CA PRO A 139 -0.28 19.98 13.81
C PRO A 139 0.32 20.26 12.44
N GLY A 140 1.34 19.46 12.04
CA GLY A 140 1.96 19.55 10.71
C GLY A 140 1.26 18.72 9.63
N GLY A 141 0.19 18.02 9.98
CA GLY A 141 -0.55 17.19 9.03
C GLY A 141 -1.34 17.99 8.01
N LEU A 142 -1.89 17.28 7.02
CA LEU A 142 -2.69 17.89 5.96
C LEU A 142 -4.13 18.14 6.46
N PRO A 143 -4.73 19.29 6.13
CA PRO A 143 -6.11 19.54 6.51
C PRO A 143 -7.08 18.60 5.80
N ILE A 144 -8.25 18.36 6.42
CA ILE A 144 -9.24 17.38 5.90
C ILE A 144 -9.69 17.74 4.48
N GLU A 145 -9.70 19.03 4.16
CA GLU A 145 -10.12 19.53 2.84
C GLU A 145 -9.29 18.97 1.69
N VAL A 146 -8.02 18.60 1.95
CA VAL A 146 -7.18 17.96 0.93
C VAL A 146 -7.76 16.60 0.56
N PHE A 147 -8.14 15.83 1.57
CA PHE A 147 -8.68 14.47 1.37
C PHE A 147 -10.10 14.51 0.81
N ASP A 148 -10.91 15.48 1.24
CA ASP A 148 -12.22 15.73 0.65
C ASP A 148 -12.09 16.11 -0.83
N GLY A 149 -11.04 16.86 -1.17
CA GLY A 149 -10.72 17.16 -2.57
C GLY A 149 -10.44 15.90 -3.38
N PHE A 150 -9.71 14.93 -2.80
CA PHE A 150 -9.47 13.64 -3.46
C PHE A 150 -10.78 12.86 -3.68
N ARG A 151 -11.65 12.84 -2.64
CA ARG A 151 -12.96 12.18 -2.74
C ARG A 151 -13.80 12.82 -3.84
N ALA A 152 -13.84 14.16 -3.87
CA ALA A 152 -14.60 14.92 -4.87
C ALA A 152 -14.07 14.67 -6.29
N ALA A 153 -12.75 14.69 -6.47
CA ALA A 153 -12.13 14.45 -7.78
C ALA A 153 -12.43 13.03 -8.28
N LEU A 154 -12.37 12.04 -7.36
CA LEU A 154 -12.66 10.64 -7.70
C LEU A 154 -14.10 10.49 -8.17
N VAL A 155 -15.04 11.14 -7.48
CA VAL A 155 -16.48 11.09 -7.84
C VAL A 155 -16.73 11.82 -9.16
N ALA A 156 -16.09 12.97 -9.36
CA ALA A 156 -16.30 13.79 -10.56
C ALA A 156 -15.79 13.11 -11.83
N ASN A 157 -14.56 12.58 -11.81
CA ASN A 157 -13.98 11.89 -12.96
C ASN A 157 -12.75 11.09 -12.52
N ARG A 158 -12.98 9.86 -12.06
CA ARG A 158 -11.92 8.98 -11.56
C ARG A 158 -10.82 8.77 -12.60
N ALA A 159 -11.20 8.61 -13.87
CA ALA A 159 -10.23 8.32 -14.92
C ALA A 159 -9.28 9.50 -15.15
N GLN A 160 -9.81 10.74 -15.14
CA GLN A 160 -8.97 11.92 -15.29
C GLN A 160 -8.12 12.13 -14.04
N PHE A 161 -8.72 12.02 -12.85
CA PHE A 161 -8.02 12.18 -11.58
C PHE A 161 -6.79 11.27 -11.52
N TYR A 162 -6.94 10.01 -11.93
CA TYR A 162 -5.84 9.04 -11.92
C TYR A 162 -4.78 9.30 -13.00
N ARG A 163 -5.03 10.20 -13.94
CA ARG A 163 -4.00 10.70 -14.85
C ARG A 163 -3.31 11.95 -14.28
N ASP A 164 -4.08 12.80 -13.61
CA ASP A 164 -3.57 14.08 -13.08
C ASP A 164 -2.60 13.86 -11.92
N VAL A 165 -2.90 12.91 -11.03
CA VAL A 165 -2.06 12.65 -9.85
C VAL A 165 -0.61 12.31 -10.26
N PRO A 166 -0.36 11.28 -11.09
CA PRO A 166 1.02 10.95 -11.49
C PRO A 166 1.64 11.98 -12.44
N ALA A 167 0.84 12.71 -13.22
CA ALA A 167 1.37 13.77 -14.09
C ALA A 167 1.81 15.00 -13.28
N GLY A 168 1.32 15.11 -12.05
CA GLY A 168 1.60 16.24 -11.16
C GLY A 168 2.69 15.94 -10.15
N PRO A 169 2.46 16.29 -8.90
CA PRO A 169 3.50 16.23 -7.87
C PRO A 169 3.90 14.82 -7.42
N PHE A 170 3.09 13.79 -7.70
CA PHE A 170 3.35 12.43 -7.19
C PHE A 170 4.76 11.94 -7.61
N TYR A 171 5.09 12.10 -8.91
CA TYR A 171 6.42 11.78 -9.42
C TYR A 171 7.28 13.05 -9.60
N GLY A 172 6.77 14.21 -9.25
CA GLY A 172 7.46 15.47 -9.48
C GLY A 172 7.50 15.88 -10.95
N PHE A 173 6.61 15.34 -11.76
CA PHE A 173 6.57 15.66 -13.21
C PHE A 173 6.15 17.11 -13.49
N ASN A 174 5.53 17.79 -12.51
CA ASN A 174 5.17 19.20 -12.60
C ASN A 174 6.34 20.15 -12.28
N ARG A 175 7.50 19.64 -11.91
CA ARG A 175 8.67 20.48 -11.59
C ARG A 175 9.37 20.92 -12.87
N GLU A 176 9.97 22.11 -12.83
CA GLU A 176 10.75 22.61 -13.96
C GLU A 176 11.89 21.64 -14.31
N GLY A 177 12.06 21.32 -15.60
CA GLY A 177 13.09 20.40 -16.07
C GLY A 177 12.79 18.93 -15.86
N ALA A 178 11.61 18.57 -15.31
CA ALA A 178 11.28 17.18 -15.08
C ALA A 178 11.21 16.39 -16.40
N LYS A 179 11.76 15.17 -16.37
CA LYS A 179 11.67 14.24 -17.52
C LYS A 179 10.41 13.40 -17.35
N VAL A 180 9.32 13.90 -17.91
CA VAL A 180 8.01 13.23 -17.81
C VAL A 180 8.05 11.90 -18.56
N SER A 181 7.61 10.84 -17.88
CA SER A 181 7.43 9.54 -18.50
C SER A 181 5.93 9.26 -18.69
N GLN A 182 5.45 9.35 -19.92
CA GLN A 182 4.04 9.04 -20.21
C GLN A 182 3.72 7.59 -19.85
N GLY A 183 4.67 6.67 -20.06
CA GLY A 183 4.49 5.29 -19.67
C GLY A 183 4.24 5.12 -18.16
N ALA A 184 4.94 5.91 -17.33
CA ALA A 184 4.70 5.86 -15.87
C ALA A 184 3.32 6.39 -15.51
N VAL A 185 2.89 7.49 -16.15
CA VAL A 185 1.56 8.07 -15.95
C VAL A 185 0.47 7.07 -16.37
N ASP A 186 0.63 6.46 -17.55
CA ASP A 186 -0.34 5.49 -18.07
C ASP A 186 -0.40 4.22 -17.21
N ASN A 187 0.75 3.76 -16.71
CA ASN A 187 0.79 2.58 -15.82
C ASN A 187 0.08 2.87 -14.48
N TRP A 188 0.29 4.05 -13.92
CA TRP A 188 -0.40 4.48 -12.69
C TRP A 188 -1.92 4.49 -12.92
N TRP A 189 -2.35 5.14 -14.01
CA TRP A 189 -3.75 5.23 -14.41
C TRP A 189 -4.37 3.82 -14.60
N ARG A 190 -3.65 2.95 -15.33
CA ARG A 190 -4.13 1.58 -15.59
C ARG A 190 -4.38 0.84 -14.28
N GLN A 191 -3.42 0.91 -13.36
CA GLN A 191 -3.53 0.25 -12.07
C GLN A 191 -4.71 0.80 -11.27
N GLY A 192 -4.86 2.11 -11.20
CA GLY A 192 -5.98 2.74 -10.49
C GLY A 192 -7.33 2.34 -11.07
N MET A 193 -7.44 2.30 -12.40
CA MET A 193 -8.72 1.95 -13.04
C MET A 193 -9.09 0.46 -12.88
N MET A 194 -8.11 -0.39 -12.59
CA MET A 194 -8.34 -1.83 -12.40
C MET A 194 -9.05 -2.15 -11.08
N GLY A 195 -8.86 -1.34 -10.06
CA GLY A 195 -9.48 -1.57 -8.74
C GLY A 195 -10.90 -1.01 -8.62
N GLY A 196 -11.53 -1.29 -7.49
CA GLY A 196 -12.91 -0.90 -7.22
C GLY A 196 -13.06 0.57 -6.83
N ALA A 197 -13.96 1.28 -7.50
CA ALA A 197 -14.17 2.72 -7.25
C ALA A 197 -14.58 2.98 -5.80
N LYS A 198 -15.51 2.17 -5.25
CA LYS A 198 -15.94 2.35 -3.86
C LYS A 198 -14.80 2.08 -2.88
N ALA A 199 -14.06 0.98 -3.09
CA ALA A 199 -12.93 0.64 -2.22
C ALA A 199 -11.88 1.76 -2.21
N HIS A 200 -11.58 2.33 -3.39
CA HIS A 200 -10.63 3.43 -3.47
C HIS A 200 -11.15 4.70 -2.77
N TYR A 201 -12.45 4.98 -2.89
CA TYR A 201 -13.07 6.12 -2.22
C TYR A 201 -12.97 5.98 -0.69
N ASP A 202 -13.39 4.83 -0.18
CA ASP A 202 -13.37 4.53 1.26
C ASP A 202 -11.93 4.55 1.81
N CYS A 203 -10.99 4.03 1.03
CA CYS A 203 -9.59 3.95 1.43
C CYS A 203 -8.96 5.33 1.67
N ILE A 204 -9.52 6.42 1.09
CA ILE A 204 -9.01 7.78 1.33
C ILE A 204 -9.09 8.09 2.84
N GLU A 205 -10.23 7.80 3.46
CA GLU A 205 -10.38 7.96 4.91
C GLU A 205 -9.40 7.06 5.67
N ALA A 206 -9.33 5.79 5.26
CA ALA A 206 -8.48 4.82 5.94
C ALA A 206 -7.00 5.26 5.96
N PHE A 207 -6.45 5.74 4.85
CA PHE A 207 -5.03 6.11 4.83
C PHE A 207 -4.78 7.50 5.43
N SER A 208 -5.75 8.41 5.38
CA SER A 208 -5.54 9.78 5.85
C SER A 208 -5.76 9.91 7.36
N GLU A 209 -6.70 9.18 7.92
CA GLU A 209 -7.18 9.39 9.29
C GLU A 209 -6.73 8.31 10.29
N THR A 210 -6.19 7.18 9.80
CA THR A 210 -5.70 6.14 10.71
C THR A 210 -4.46 6.64 11.46
N ASP A 211 -4.51 6.54 12.80
CA ASP A 211 -3.36 6.84 13.67
C ASP A 211 -2.59 5.53 13.93
N PHE A 212 -1.36 5.50 13.47
CA PHE A 212 -0.45 4.35 13.61
C PHE A 212 0.49 4.50 14.81
N THR A 213 0.35 5.54 15.63
CA THR A 213 1.29 5.84 16.73
C THR A 213 1.51 4.61 17.62
N GLU A 214 0.42 3.93 18.01
CA GLU A 214 0.52 2.78 18.89
C GLU A 214 1.07 1.53 18.17
N ASP A 215 0.89 1.43 16.86
CA ASP A 215 1.52 0.37 16.09
C ASP A 215 3.03 0.59 16.00
N LEU A 216 3.45 1.83 15.70
CA LEU A 216 4.88 2.16 15.59
C LEU A 216 5.66 1.83 16.87
N LYS A 217 5.05 2.05 18.05
CA LYS A 217 5.68 1.76 19.34
C LYS A 217 5.94 0.25 19.57
N LYS A 218 5.23 -0.59 18.84
CA LYS A 218 5.31 -2.06 19.00
C LYS A 218 6.26 -2.72 18.00
N ILE A 219 6.82 -1.96 17.06
CA ILE A 219 7.74 -2.50 16.06
C ILE A 219 9.08 -2.77 16.75
N ASP A 220 9.51 -4.02 16.77
CA ASP A 220 10.72 -4.46 17.45
C ASP A 220 11.77 -5.04 16.47
N VAL A 221 11.60 -4.79 15.16
CA VAL A 221 12.56 -5.20 14.15
C VAL A 221 13.26 -3.96 13.55
N PRO A 222 14.43 -4.12 12.91
CA PRO A 222 15.07 -2.98 12.24
C PRO A 222 14.17 -2.39 11.15
N VAL A 223 14.09 -1.05 11.12
CA VAL A 223 13.26 -0.31 10.16
C VAL A 223 14.13 0.68 9.38
N LEU A 224 14.00 0.65 8.05
CA LEU A 224 14.56 1.68 7.17
C LEU A 224 13.42 2.61 6.75
N ILE A 225 13.59 3.92 6.96
CA ILE A 225 12.63 4.92 6.52
C ILE A 225 13.24 5.70 5.36
N MET A 226 12.49 5.81 4.26
CA MET A 226 12.90 6.57 3.08
C MET A 226 11.82 7.60 2.76
N HIS A 227 12.23 8.84 2.52
CA HIS A 227 11.29 9.93 2.24
C HIS A 227 11.92 10.92 1.28
N GLY A 228 11.09 11.62 0.53
CA GLY A 228 11.52 12.72 -0.30
C GLY A 228 11.79 13.96 0.54
N ASP A 229 12.68 14.87 0.04
CA ASP A 229 12.98 16.17 0.65
C ASP A 229 12.26 17.31 -0.10
#